data_41afda70419fa3c9b956b319c7f34ceb
#
_entry.id   41afda70419fa3c9b956b319c7f34ceb
#
_cell.length_a   1.000
_cell.length_b   1.000
_cell.length_c   1.000
_cell.angle_alpha   90.00
_cell.angle_beta   90.00
_cell.angle_gamma   90.00
#
_symmetry.space_group_name_H-M   'P 1'
#
loop_
_entity.id
_entity.type
_entity.pdbx_description
1 polymer ?
#
loop_
_entity_poly.entity_id
_entity_poly.type
_entity_poly.pdbx_seq_one_letter_code
_entity_poly.pdbx_strand_id
1 'polypeptide(L)'
;MSSGAIDYTRLLQQGLQQIDFYGTREHLATLPGDALVHRVLVHAGALAASGLSRGDRIVMVSANTEQYLATLLAALLIGALPCAVAPPPTPSHDESAGVQHLRAAIRVVDPKLVVAQSRVTAAIPDAPVLAYEELHHAQPLSWPTGRPPEPSDLHHVQLTSGSTSAPKAVLLTHGNVAHNVGAIGYATAIARGHDRAFSWLPMYHDMGFIQVLGGLLYGLPVGIMTPLAFLRDPLSWVRHMTHHRSTHTAGPPFAYRATADAFQRASGTTEIDLSPLAYAYVGAEPIAHSTVRYFTDTFARLGLRRDALVPCYGMAESVLATTLALRPAATAATNFGRVRVWESRPRQVVSCGKPVDGLRIRIVDADGVELPAGIEGQIQVSGPSIMLGYRNGDGSVTCPPDGWHDTGDRGFVSEDELFVVGRSKEMLIVRGRNFPPYDVERTIDAMPDIGAGHAIVFSVPDARRGRESVIAVIGTNATETEHHRIRADVAMAVRTAFGFSLDDIVLVPTSEIPRTTSGKLQRLQARQRYLGRHLHVAAT
;
A
#
# COMPACT_ATOMS: atom_id res chain seq x y z
N MET A 1 -6.79 -21.73 5.69
CA MET A 1 -5.86 -21.80 6.84
C MET A 1 -6.72 -21.71 8.09
N SER A 2 -6.56 -22.63 9.05
CA SER A 2 -7.21 -22.46 10.36
C SER A 2 -6.60 -21.24 11.06
N SER A 3 -7.32 -20.61 11.98
CA SER A 3 -6.91 -19.44 12.77
C SER A 3 -5.69 -19.69 13.69
N GLY A 4 -4.74 -20.51 13.23
CA GLY A 4 -3.55 -20.91 13.94
C GLY A 4 -2.32 -20.06 13.62
N ALA A 5 -1.20 -20.37 14.25
CA ALA A 5 0.07 -19.76 13.92
C ALA A 5 0.63 -20.27 12.59
N ILE A 6 1.45 -19.46 11.91
CA ILE A 6 2.13 -19.84 10.68
C ILE A 6 3.44 -20.56 11.05
N ASP A 7 3.51 -21.85 10.77
CA ASP A 7 4.71 -22.66 10.95
C ASP A 7 5.59 -22.65 9.69
N TYR A 8 6.62 -21.82 9.69
CA TYR A 8 7.54 -21.68 8.58
C TYR A 8 8.43 -22.91 8.37
N THR A 9 8.75 -23.65 9.44
CA THR A 9 9.48 -24.93 9.30
C THR A 9 8.68 -25.91 8.46
N ARG A 10 7.41 -26.09 8.80
CA ARG A 10 6.50 -26.97 8.05
C ARG A 10 6.27 -26.47 6.63
N LEU A 11 6.04 -25.16 6.44
CA LEU A 11 5.82 -24.56 5.12
C LEU A 11 7.00 -24.85 4.18
N LEU A 12 8.23 -24.60 4.63
CA LEU A 12 9.43 -24.76 3.83
C LEU A 12 9.75 -26.23 3.58
N GLN A 13 9.50 -27.12 4.56
CA GLN A 13 9.66 -28.58 4.38
C GLN A 13 8.65 -29.19 3.39
N GLN A 14 7.45 -28.61 3.29
CA GLN A 14 6.46 -29.02 2.28
C GLN A 14 6.81 -28.56 0.86
N GLY A 15 7.81 -27.69 0.73
CA GLY A 15 8.27 -27.11 -0.52
C GLY A 15 7.47 -25.91 -0.98
N LEU A 16 8.16 -24.96 -1.56
CA LEU A 16 7.59 -23.78 -2.19
C LEU A 16 7.44 -24.00 -3.70
N GLN A 17 6.55 -23.22 -4.31
CA GLN A 17 6.51 -23.10 -5.78
C GLN A 17 7.62 -22.16 -6.25
N GLN A 18 7.82 -22.10 -7.57
CA GLN A 18 8.79 -21.19 -8.18
C GLN A 18 8.42 -19.73 -7.95
N ILE A 19 9.46 -18.89 -7.88
CA ILE A 19 9.34 -17.44 -7.87
C ILE A 19 10.00 -16.90 -9.12
N ASP A 20 9.26 -16.09 -9.89
CA ASP A 20 9.75 -15.45 -11.09
C ASP A 20 10.06 -13.98 -10.83
N PHE A 21 11.28 -13.54 -11.14
CA PHE A 21 11.68 -12.13 -10.99
C PHE A 21 11.72 -11.43 -12.34
N TYR A 22 11.18 -10.20 -12.38
CA TYR A 22 11.03 -9.42 -13.59
C TYR A 22 11.67 -8.04 -13.45
N GLY A 23 12.37 -7.62 -14.51
CA GLY A 23 12.82 -6.26 -14.71
C GLY A 23 11.76 -5.40 -15.42
N THR A 24 12.19 -4.34 -16.13
CA THR A 24 11.25 -3.48 -16.86
C THR A 24 10.68 -4.18 -18.10
N ARG A 25 11.52 -4.89 -18.85
CA ARG A 25 11.11 -5.57 -20.10
C ARG A 25 11.46 -7.04 -20.14
N GLU A 26 12.36 -7.48 -19.29
CA GLU A 26 12.95 -8.80 -19.25
C GLU A 26 12.42 -9.64 -18.08
N HIS A 27 12.34 -10.95 -18.30
CA HIS A 27 12.31 -11.93 -17.24
C HIS A 27 13.76 -12.11 -16.74
N LEU A 28 14.02 -11.78 -15.48
CA LEU A 28 15.37 -11.76 -14.91
C LEU A 28 15.83 -13.16 -14.48
N ALA A 29 14.97 -13.86 -13.75
CA ALA A 29 15.27 -15.19 -13.21
C ALA A 29 14.00 -15.92 -12.78
N THR A 30 14.06 -17.24 -12.85
CA THR A 30 13.15 -18.14 -12.13
C THR A 30 13.93 -18.80 -11.00
N LEU A 31 13.48 -18.64 -9.78
CA LEU A 31 14.02 -19.30 -8.59
C LEU A 31 13.14 -20.51 -8.26
N PRO A 32 13.60 -21.74 -8.48
CA PRO A 32 12.88 -22.94 -8.06
C PRO A 32 12.63 -22.96 -6.55
N GLY A 33 11.53 -23.55 -6.11
CA GLY A 33 11.16 -23.55 -4.71
C GLY A 33 12.19 -24.20 -3.78
N ASP A 34 12.83 -25.27 -4.21
CA ASP A 34 13.91 -25.97 -3.49
C ASP A 34 15.18 -25.09 -3.38
N ALA A 35 15.54 -24.38 -4.46
CA ALA A 35 16.65 -23.43 -4.43
C ALA A 35 16.37 -22.26 -3.47
N LEU A 36 15.13 -21.75 -3.43
CA LEU A 36 14.74 -20.75 -2.45
C LEU A 36 14.84 -21.30 -1.02
N VAL A 37 14.33 -22.51 -0.76
CA VAL A 37 14.43 -23.15 0.57
C VAL A 37 15.90 -23.30 1.00
N HIS A 38 16.77 -23.78 0.13
CA HIS A 38 18.20 -23.87 0.42
C HIS A 38 18.79 -22.51 0.80
N ARG A 39 18.49 -21.46 0.03
CA ARG A 39 18.95 -20.10 0.30
C ARG A 39 18.39 -19.53 1.62
N VAL A 40 17.15 -19.83 1.96
CA VAL A 40 16.55 -19.50 3.26
C VAL A 40 17.36 -20.11 4.40
N LEU A 41 17.75 -21.39 4.30
CA LEU A 41 18.55 -22.07 5.32
C LEU A 41 19.96 -21.45 5.46
N VAL A 42 20.60 -21.07 4.34
CA VAL A 42 21.90 -20.38 4.36
C VAL A 42 21.79 -19.02 5.05
N HIS A 43 20.79 -18.21 4.68
CA HIS A 43 20.56 -16.91 5.31
C HIS A 43 20.18 -17.06 6.79
N ALA A 44 19.39 -18.09 7.16
CA ALA A 44 19.07 -18.38 8.55
C ALA A 44 20.32 -18.72 9.38
N GLY A 45 21.27 -19.45 8.79
CA GLY A 45 22.57 -19.71 9.40
C GLY A 45 23.38 -18.44 9.65
N ALA A 46 23.42 -17.52 8.66
CA ALA A 46 24.08 -16.21 8.82
C ALA A 46 23.45 -15.36 9.92
N LEU A 47 22.12 -15.28 9.94
CA LEU A 47 21.36 -14.53 10.97
C LEU A 47 21.59 -15.11 12.37
N ALA A 48 21.56 -16.42 12.52
CA ALA A 48 21.84 -17.10 13.80
C ALA A 48 23.28 -16.87 14.25
N ALA A 49 24.27 -16.98 13.35
CA ALA A 49 25.68 -16.68 13.63
C ALA A 49 25.91 -15.23 14.06
N SER A 50 25.07 -14.29 13.59
CA SER A 50 25.07 -12.88 14.05
C SER A 50 24.37 -12.69 15.41
N GLY A 51 24.01 -13.78 16.10
CA GLY A 51 23.38 -13.77 17.42
C GLY A 51 21.88 -13.50 17.41
N LEU A 52 21.23 -13.47 16.22
CA LEU A 52 19.79 -13.27 16.12
C LEU A 52 19.04 -14.53 16.57
N SER A 53 18.00 -14.36 17.36
CA SER A 53 17.18 -15.43 17.93
C SER A 53 15.69 -15.08 17.91
N ARG A 54 14.85 -16.03 18.35
CA ARG A 54 13.40 -15.84 18.44
C ARG A 54 13.05 -14.60 19.27
N GLY A 55 12.17 -13.78 18.74
CA GLY A 55 11.69 -12.54 19.38
C GLY A 55 12.59 -11.33 19.16
N ASP A 56 13.81 -11.50 18.64
CA ASP A 56 14.68 -10.37 18.30
C ASP A 56 14.14 -9.64 17.08
N ARG A 57 14.18 -8.32 17.10
CA ARG A 57 13.77 -7.47 15.97
C ARG A 57 14.92 -7.30 14.98
N ILE A 58 14.60 -7.41 13.69
CA ILE A 58 15.52 -7.18 12.59
C ILE A 58 14.94 -6.17 11.61
N VAL A 59 15.67 -5.11 11.30
CA VAL A 59 15.31 -4.19 10.20
C VAL A 59 15.96 -4.67 8.92
N MET A 60 15.17 -4.73 7.85
CA MET A 60 15.60 -5.18 6.53
C MET A 60 15.43 -4.04 5.53
N VAL A 61 16.56 -3.48 5.05
CA VAL A 61 16.57 -2.37 4.08
C VAL A 61 16.73 -2.93 2.69
N SER A 62 15.66 -3.05 1.91
CA SER A 62 15.74 -3.64 0.60
C SER A 62 14.61 -3.25 -0.34
N ALA A 63 14.84 -3.54 -1.63
CA ALA A 63 13.84 -3.59 -2.68
C ALA A 63 13.35 -5.05 -2.88
N ASN A 64 12.40 -5.25 -3.80
CA ASN A 64 11.84 -6.58 -4.14
C ASN A 64 12.89 -7.45 -4.84
N THR A 65 13.76 -8.10 -4.09
CA THR A 65 14.85 -8.94 -4.60
C THR A 65 14.79 -10.34 -4.01
N GLU A 66 15.44 -11.26 -4.69
CA GLU A 66 15.61 -12.64 -4.25
C GLU A 66 16.28 -12.74 -2.88
N GLN A 67 17.34 -11.95 -2.66
CA GLN A 67 18.07 -11.89 -1.38
C GLN A 67 17.17 -11.41 -0.25
N TYR A 68 16.38 -10.37 -0.50
CA TYR A 68 15.41 -9.86 0.49
C TYR A 68 14.39 -10.94 0.86
N LEU A 69 13.78 -11.62 -0.14
CA LEU A 69 12.78 -12.65 0.10
C LEU A 69 13.35 -13.82 0.91
N ALA A 70 14.54 -14.31 0.55
CA ALA A 70 15.22 -15.38 1.29
C ALA A 70 15.53 -14.96 2.73
N THR A 71 16.00 -13.73 2.94
CA THR A 71 16.31 -13.22 4.29
C THR A 71 15.04 -13.02 5.12
N LEU A 72 13.96 -12.56 4.52
CA LEU A 72 12.66 -12.44 5.17
C LEU A 72 12.17 -13.79 5.70
N LEU A 73 12.18 -14.81 4.84
CA LEU A 73 11.77 -16.16 5.22
C LEU A 73 12.74 -16.79 6.24
N ALA A 74 14.03 -16.48 6.16
CA ALA A 74 15.04 -16.91 7.13
C ALA A 74 14.78 -16.30 8.51
N ALA A 75 14.49 -14.99 8.59
CA ALA A 75 14.13 -14.33 9.84
C ALA A 75 12.87 -14.94 10.46
N LEU A 76 11.82 -15.16 9.66
CA LEU A 76 10.58 -15.80 10.10
C LEU A 76 10.79 -17.26 10.52
N LEU A 77 11.67 -18.01 9.86
CA LEU A 77 12.00 -19.39 10.20
C LEU A 77 12.64 -19.51 11.57
N ILE A 78 13.57 -18.61 11.92
CA ILE A 78 14.22 -18.60 13.25
C ILE A 78 13.36 -17.91 14.32
N GLY A 79 12.18 -17.38 13.95
CA GLY A 79 11.25 -16.68 14.83
C GLY A 79 11.69 -15.26 15.20
N ALA A 80 12.60 -14.65 14.46
CA ALA A 80 12.91 -13.23 14.58
C ALA A 80 11.76 -12.39 13.99
N LEU A 81 11.70 -11.11 14.37
CA LEU A 81 10.64 -10.19 13.99
C LEU A 81 11.13 -9.24 12.90
N PRO A 82 10.92 -9.57 11.62
CA PRO A 82 11.35 -8.71 10.52
C PRO A 82 10.53 -7.41 10.46
N CYS A 83 11.22 -6.32 10.14
CA CYS A 83 10.64 -5.03 9.79
C CYS A 83 11.27 -4.54 8.50
N ALA A 84 10.49 -4.48 7.44
CA ALA A 84 10.94 -4.01 6.14
C ALA A 84 10.92 -2.49 6.03
N VAL A 85 12.01 -1.90 5.51
CA VAL A 85 12.16 -0.45 5.33
C VAL A 85 12.63 -0.14 3.91
N ALA A 86 12.10 0.93 3.32
CA ALA A 86 12.54 1.39 2.01
C ALA A 86 14.02 1.78 2.02
N PRO A 87 14.81 1.43 0.99
CA PRO A 87 16.15 1.93 0.84
C PRO A 87 16.13 3.45 0.54
N PRO A 88 17.05 4.23 1.13
CA PRO A 88 17.15 5.64 0.79
C PRO A 88 17.58 5.80 -0.68
N PRO A 89 16.94 6.71 -1.46
CA PRO A 89 17.27 6.90 -2.89
C PRO A 89 18.72 7.32 -3.12
N THR A 90 19.28 8.12 -2.20
CA THR A 90 20.67 8.62 -2.22
C THR A 90 21.34 8.33 -0.88
N PRO A 91 21.92 7.13 -0.70
CA PRO A 91 22.52 6.73 0.59
C PRO A 91 23.69 7.62 1.05
N SER A 92 24.36 8.29 0.12
CA SER A 92 25.54 9.13 0.39
C SER A 92 25.22 10.51 0.97
N HIS A 93 23.95 10.92 1.02
CA HIS A 93 23.54 12.19 1.60
C HIS A 93 22.92 11.99 2.98
N ASP A 94 23.68 12.23 4.05
CA ASP A 94 23.29 12.06 5.45
C ASP A 94 22.00 12.80 5.85
N GLU A 95 21.69 13.91 5.21
CA GLU A 95 20.53 14.74 5.49
C GLU A 95 19.34 14.47 4.56
N SER A 96 19.45 13.50 3.64
CA SER A 96 18.33 13.18 2.75
C SER A 96 17.12 12.68 3.55
N ALA A 97 15.91 13.04 3.12
CA ALA A 97 14.68 12.61 3.77
C ALA A 97 14.57 11.06 3.87
N GLY A 98 15.13 10.34 2.91
CA GLY A 98 15.19 8.88 2.93
C GLY A 98 16.07 8.32 4.03
N VAL A 99 17.25 8.91 4.26
CA VAL A 99 18.16 8.51 5.36
C VAL A 99 17.56 8.87 6.71
N GLN A 100 16.96 10.06 6.85
CA GLN A 100 16.26 10.45 8.08
C GLN A 100 15.10 9.51 8.41
N HIS A 101 14.33 9.09 7.39
CA HIS A 101 13.25 8.12 7.56
C HIS A 101 13.78 6.75 8.01
N LEU A 102 14.86 6.25 7.39
CA LEU A 102 15.51 5.01 7.78
C LEU A 102 15.99 5.06 9.24
N ARG A 103 16.67 6.14 9.65
CA ARG A 103 17.11 6.33 11.03
C ARG A 103 15.94 6.42 12.01
N ALA A 104 14.84 7.09 11.64
CA ALA A 104 13.63 7.14 12.46
C ALA A 104 12.99 5.75 12.60
N ALA A 105 12.95 4.97 11.53
CA ALA A 105 12.49 3.59 11.55
C ALA A 105 13.34 2.70 12.47
N ILE A 106 14.66 2.79 12.38
CA ILE A 106 15.60 2.05 13.25
C ILE A 106 15.36 2.42 14.71
N ARG A 107 15.21 3.71 15.03
CA ARG A 107 14.94 4.15 16.41
C ARG A 107 13.64 3.59 16.98
N VAL A 108 12.55 3.62 16.19
CA VAL A 108 11.25 3.15 16.70
C VAL A 108 11.16 1.64 16.77
N VAL A 109 11.81 0.92 15.85
CA VAL A 109 11.86 -0.55 15.86
C VAL A 109 12.85 -1.05 16.90
N ASP A 110 13.96 -0.34 17.11
CA ASP A 110 15.06 -0.71 18.01
C ASP A 110 15.53 -2.15 17.73
N PRO A 111 16.10 -2.41 16.51
CA PRO A 111 16.45 -3.75 16.10
C PRO A 111 17.77 -4.21 16.71
N LYS A 112 17.89 -5.52 16.92
CA LYS A 112 19.16 -6.14 17.29
C LYS A 112 20.15 -6.20 16.13
N LEU A 113 19.63 -6.26 14.90
CA LEU A 113 20.42 -6.33 13.66
C LEU A 113 19.70 -5.56 12.55
N VAL A 114 20.48 -4.90 11.70
CA VAL A 114 20.01 -4.34 10.44
C VAL A 114 20.63 -5.11 9.30
N VAL A 115 19.84 -5.52 8.30
CA VAL A 115 20.35 -6.10 7.05
C VAL A 115 20.11 -5.13 5.92
N ALA A 116 21.17 -4.76 5.21
CA ALA A 116 21.14 -3.76 4.15
C ALA A 116 22.12 -4.13 3.02
N GLN A 117 21.98 -3.52 1.86
CA GLN A 117 23.01 -3.58 0.83
C GLN A 117 24.25 -2.81 1.28
N SER A 118 25.44 -3.28 0.92
CA SER A 118 26.72 -2.66 1.31
C SER A 118 26.80 -1.16 1.06
N ARG A 119 26.15 -0.67 -0.01
CA ARG A 119 26.08 0.78 -0.35
C ARG A 119 25.26 1.62 0.64
N VAL A 120 24.45 0.98 1.50
CA VAL A 120 23.54 1.66 2.46
C VAL A 120 24.11 1.61 3.88
N THR A 121 25.06 0.73 4.16
CA THR A 121 25.58 0.48 5.52
C THR A 121 26.16 1.75 6.16
N ALA A 122 26.83 2.60 5.41
CA ALA A 122 27.38 3.87 5.90
C ALA A 122 26.30 4.86 6.43
N ALA A 123 25.05 4.73 5.98
CA ALA A 123 23.95 5.56 6.45
C ALA A 123 23.34 5.08 7.80
N ILE A 124 23.86 3.99 8.36
CA ILE A 124 23.35 3.31 9.57
C ILE A 124 24.45 3.24 10.64
N PRO A 125 24.81 4.36 11.30
CA PRO A 125 25.95 4.39 12.21
C PRO A 125 25.66 3.74 13.59
N ASP A 126 24.38 3.66 14.00
CA ASP A 126 24.01 3.41 15.40
C ASP A 126 23.42 2.01 15.64
N ALA A 127 23.61 1.05 14.71
CA ALA A 127 23.10 -0.31 14.87
C ALA A 127 24.08 -1.33 14.27
N PRO A 128 24.13 -2.57 14.76
CA PRO A 128 24.84 -3.67 14.09
C PRO A 128 24.26 -3.88 12.69
N VAL A 129 25.12 -3.89 11.67
CA VAL A 129 24.70 -4.05 10.27
C VAL A 129 25.40 -5.26 9.66
N LEU A 130 24.62 -6.06 8.92
CA LEU A 130 25.08 -7.17 8.10
C LEU A 130 24.71 -6.87 6.63
N ALA A 131 25.66 -7.01 5.72
CA ALA A 131 25.37 -6.81 4.32
C ALA A 131 24.67 -8.03 3.71
N TYR A 132 23.69 -7.78 2.79
CA TYR A 132 23.03 -8.89 2.06
C TYR A 132 24.05 -9.75 1.30
N GLU A 133 25.11 -9.13 0.82
CA GLU A 133 26.19 -9.77 0.07
C GLU A 133 26.98 -10.79 0.92
N GLU A 134 26.98 -10.63 2.24
CA GLU A 134 27.69 -11.51 3.18
C GLU A 134 26.87 -12.77 3.57
N LEU A 135 25.53 -12.72 3.41
CA LEU A 135 24.65 -13.80 3.84
C LEU A 135 24.89 -15.13 3.12
N HIS A 136 25.40 -15.09 1.89
CA HIS A 136 25.57 -16.28 1.04
C HIS A 136 26.73 -17.19 1.46
N HIS A 137 27.62 -16.72 2.35
CA HIS A 137 28.82 -17.45 2.74
C HIS A 137 28.64 -18.30 4.01
N ALA A 138 27.46 -18.24 4.63
CA ALA A 138 27.19 -18.99 5.86
C ALA A 138 26.89 -20.47 5.58
N GLN A 139 27.11 -21.30 6.62
CA GLN A 139 26.62 -22.66 6.59
C GLN A 139 25.09 -22.68 6.71
N PRO A 140 24.40 -23.52 5.96
CA PRO A 140 22.96 -23.68 6.10
C PRO A 140 22.58 -24.08 7.54
N LEU A 141 21.55 -23.41 8.08
CA LEU A 141 21.00 -23.78 9.38
C LEU A 141 20.33 -25.16 9.29
N SER A 142 20.56 -26.01 10.28
CA SER A 142 19.72 -27.18 10.48
C SER A 142 18.29 -26.77 10.80
N TRP A 143 17.31 -27.60 10.40
CA TRP A 143 15.91 -27.30 10.68
C TRP A 143 15.69 -27.02 12.16
N PRO A 144 15.04 -25.91 12.52
CA PRO A 144 14.75 -25.59 13.91
C PRO A 144 13.89 -26.70 14.55
N THR A 145 14.32 -27.17 15.74
CA THR A 145 13.61 -28.19 16.53
C THR A 145 12.86 -27.60 17.73
N GLY A 146 12.83 -26.27 17.82
CA GLY A 146 12.18 -25.54 18.91
C GLY A 146 10.65 -25.61 18.87
N ARG A 147 10.01 -25.04 19.90
CA ARG A 147 8.55 -24.91 19.98
C ARG A 147 8.00 -24.21 18.71
N PRO A 148 6.98 -24.75 18.05
CA PRO A 148 6.28 -24.04 16.98
C PRO A 148 5.76 -22.67 17.48
N PRO A 149 5.53 -21.69 16.60
CA PRO A 149 4.93 -20.44 17.02
C PRO A 149 3.49 -20.64 17.48
N GLU A 150 3.06 -19.82 18.43
CA GLU A 150 1.65 -19.73 18.85
C GLU A 150 0.97 -18.56 18.15
N PRO A 151 -0.38 -18.56 18.06
CA PRO A 151 -1.11 -17.45 17.44
C PRO A 151 -0.84 -16.08 18.05
N SER A 152 -0.54 -16.04 19.35
CA SER A 152 -0.20 -14.82 20.10
C SER A 152 1.25 -14.36 19.94
N ASP A 153 2.15 -15.22 19.45
CA ASP A 153 3.54 -14.83 19.21
C ASP A 153 3.59 -13.74 18.13
N LEU A 154 4.47 -12.76 18.29
CA LEU A 154 4.68 -11.73 17.27
C LEU A 154 5.25 -12.35 15.99
N HIS A 155 4.75 -11.88 14.84
CA HIS A 155 5.15 -12.33 13.52
C HIS A 155 6.11 -11.34 12.87
N HIS A 156 5.75 -10.07 12.82
CA HIS A 156 6.58 -9.02 12.22
C HIS A 156 6.16 -7.63 12.71
N VAL A 157 6.99 -6.66 12.40
CA VAL A 157 6.71 -5.24 12.62
C VAL A 157 6.45 -4.57 11.27
N GLN A 158 5.27 -3.97 11.10
CA GLN A 158 4.94 -3.22 9.90
C GLN A 158 5.00 -1.73 10.18
N LEU A 159 5.82 -0.99 9.42
CA LEU A 159 5.83 0.46 9.52
C LEU A 159 4.70 1.09 8.72
N THR A 160 4.06 2.09 9.31
CA THR A 160 3.11 2.96 8.59
C THR A 160 3.63 4.38 8.56
N SER A 161 3.41 5.07 7.45
CA SER A 161 3.60 6.51 7.37
C SER A 161 2.48 7.19 8.17
N GLY A 162 2.69 7.39 9.45
CA GLY A 162 1.76 8.15 10.29
C GLY A 162 1.52 9.55 9.73
N SER A 163 0.40 10.18 10.10
CA SER A 163 0.12 11.61 9.85
C SER A 163 1.13 12.54 10.52
N THR A 164 2.04 12.00 11.33
CA THR A 164 3.17 12.67 11.99
C THR A 164 4.47 12.30 11.25
N SER A 165 5.50 13.12 11.39
CA SER A 165 6.81 12.95 10.74
C SER A 165 7.54 11.64 11.09
N ALA A 166 7.17 10.96 12.18
CA ALA A 166 7.78 9.71 12.63
C ALA A 166 6.94 8.48 12.21
N PRO A 167 7.56 7.40 11.72
CA PRO A 167 6.85 6.17 11.40
C PRO A 167 6.29 5.51 12.66
N LYS A 168 5.10 4.89 12.56
CA LYS A 168 4.52 4.07 13.61
C LYS A 168 4.88 2.60 13.37
N ALA A 169 5.27 1.90 14.42
CA ALA A 169 5.61 0.48 14.39
C ALA A 169 4.41 -0.36 14.84
N VAL A 170 3.72 -0.96 13.89
CA VAL A 170 2.56 -1.85 14.09
C VAL A 170 3.07 -3.25 14.45
N LEU A 171 2.66 -3.79 15.58
CA LEU A 171 2.99 -5.14 16.03
C LEU A 171 1.90 -6.13 15.58
N LEU A 172 2.27 -7.08 14.75
CA LEU A 172 1.37 -8.10 14.22
C LEU A 172 1.75 -9.48 14.71
N THR A 173 0.76 -10.26 15.14
CA THR A 173 0.94 -11.63 15.62
C THR A 173 0.78 -12.64 14.50
N HIS A 174 1.24 -13.89 14.71
CA HIS A 174 0.97 -14.99 13.77
C HIS A 174 -0.54 -15.19 13.55
N GLY A 175 -1.33 -15.07 14.61
CA GLY A 175 -2.79 -15.17 14.53
C GLY A 175 -3.42 -14.09 13.64
N ASN A 176 -2.98 -12.84 13.79
CA ASN A 176 -3.47 -11.74 12.95
C ASN A 176 -3.21 -12.02 11.47
N VAL A 177 -1.96 -12.39 11.12
CA VAL A 177 -1.55 -12.65 9.74
C VAL A 177 -2.26 -13.88 9.16
N ALA A 178 -2.28 -14.99 9.90
CA ALA A 178 -2.94 -16.22 9.46
C ALA A 178 -4.44 -16.01 9.20
N HIS A 179 -5.10 -15.23 10.09
CA HIS A 179 -6.51 -14.90 9.93
C HIS A 179 -6.76 -14.06 8.68
N ASN A 180 -6.02 -12.96 8.51
CA ASN A 180 -6.26 -12.05 7.37
C ASN A 180 -5.97 -12.72 6.02
N VAL A 181 -4.83 -13.41 5.90
CA VAL A 181 -4.47 -14.18 4.70
C VAL A 181 -5.50 -15.28 4.44
N GLY A 182 -5.95 -15.97 5.52
CA GLY A 182 -7.00 -16.98 5.44
C GLY A 182 -8.34 -16.42 4.96
N ALA A 183 -8.77 -15.28 5.49
CA ALA A 183 -10.01 -14.61 5.11
C ALA A 183 -9.99 -14.14 3.65
N ILE A 184 -8.88 -13.56 3.17
CA ILE A 184 -8.70 -13.17 1.76
C ILE A 184 -8.81 -14.42 0.87
N GLY A 185 -8.06 -15.48 1.18
CA GLY A 185 -8.05 -16.69 0.36
C GLY A 185 -9.38 -17.43 0.34
N TYR A 186 -10.12 -17.44 1.47
CA TYR A 186 -11.47 -17.98 1.53
C TYR A 186 -12.43 -17.18 0.65
N ALA A 187 -12.41 -15.86 0.80
CA ALA A 187 -13.28 -14.95 0.06
C ALA A 187 -13.08 -15.02 -1.46
N THR A 188 -11.86 -15.31 -1.91
CA THR A 188 -11.48 -15.37 -3.33
C THR A 188 -11.32 -16.80 -3.84
N ALA A 189 -11.59 -17.80 -3.01
CA ALA A 189 -11.50 -19.23 -3.34
C ALA A 189 -10.12 -19.62 -3.94
N ILE A 190 -9.03 -19.06 -3.39
CA ILE A 190 -7.67 -19.34 -3.88
C ILE A 190 -7.41 -20.84 -3.91
N ALA A 191 -6.96 -21.34 -5.06
CA ALA A 191 -6.71 -22.75 -5.31
C ALA A 191 -5.28 -23.03 -5.78
N ARG A 192 -4.54 -23.84 -5.00
CA ARG A 192 -3.21 -24.33 -5.40
C ARG A 192 -3.32 -25.10 -6.73
N GLY A 193 -2.34 -24.86 -7.62
CA GLY A 193 -2.29 -25.50 -8.94
C GLY A 193 -3.08 -24.77 -10.04
N HIS A 194 -3.97 -23.84 -9.66
CA HIS A 194 -4.73 -23.00 -10.60
C HIS A 194 -4.32 -21.54 -10.55
N ASP A 195 -4.10 -21.02 -9.34
CA ASP A 195 -3.83 -19.59 -9.14
C ASP A 195 -2.34 -19.27 -9.14
N ARG A 196 -2.03 -18.03 -9.54
CA ARG A 196 -0.70 -17.46 -9.63
C ARG A 196 -0.76 -16.00 -9.19
N ALA A 197 0.10 -15.61 -8.26
CA ALA A 197 0.15 -14.25 -7.75
C ALA A 197 1.21 -13.43 -8.47
N PHE A 198 0.94 -12.15 -8.72
CA PHE A 198 1.93 -11.21 -9.29
C PHE A 198 1.95 -9.91 -8.53
N SER A 199 3.13 -9.46 -8.09
CA SER A 199 3.31 -8.20 -7.38
C SER A 199 4.47 -7.37 -7.93
N TRP A 200 4.22 -6.08 -8.14
CA TRP A 200 5.25 -5.06 -8.33
C TRP A 200 5.35 -4.13 -7.11
N LEU A 201 4.42 -4.29 -6.15
CA LEU A 201 4.33 -3.43 -4.97
C LEU A 201 5.56 -3.58 -4.08
N PRO A 202 6.01 -2.50 -3.43
CA PRO A 202 7.11 -2.57 -2.48
C PRO A 202 6.80 -3.54 -1.33
N MET A 203 7.69 -4.49 -1.07
CA MET A 203 7.52 -5.45 0.03
C MET A 203 7.77 -4.84 1.42
N TYR A 204 8.14 -3.57 1.52
CA TYR A 204 8.15 -2.83 2.78
C TYR A 204 6.80 -2.15 3.11
N HIS A 205 5.80 -2.25 2.23
CA HIS A 205 4.40 -1.91 2.49
C HIS A 205 3.57 -3.16 2.69
N ASP A 206 2.53 -3.05 3.53
CA ASP A 206 1.59 -4.11 3.86
C ASP A 206 1.02 -4.83 2.63
N MET A 207 0.54 -4.09 1.64
CA MET A 207 -0.05 -4.66 0.43
C MET A 207 0.94 -5.50 -0.38
N GLY A 208 2.18 -5.02 -0.56
CA GLY A 208 3.22 -5.79 -1.26
C GLY A 208 3.73 -6.98 -0.45
N PHE A 209 3.91 -6.78 0.86
CA PHE A 209 4.36 -7.83 1.77
C PHE A 209 3.35 -8.98 1.84
N ILE A 210 2.09 -8.67 2.14
CA ILE A 210 1.04 -9.70 2.32
C ILE A 210 0.66 -10.36 0.99
N GLN A 211 0.71 -9.65 -0.14
CA GLN A 211 0.47 -10.25 -1.44
C GLN A 211 1.49 -11.36 -1.77
N VAL A 212 2.79 -11.09 -1.56
CA VAL A 212 3.84 -12.10 -1.79
C VAL A 212 3.76 -13.20 -0.74
N LEU A 213 3.67 -12.84 0.54
CA LEU A 213 3.57 -13.81 1.63
C LEU A 213 2.35 -14.72 1.48
N GLY A 214 1.19 -14.15 1.18
CA GLY A 214 -0.06 -14.90 0.94
C GLY A 214 0.09 -15.90 -0.21
N GLY A 215 0.71 -15.49 -1.33
CA GLY A 215 1.03 -16.38 -2.44
C GLY A 215 1.87 -17.57 -1.99
N LEU A 216 2.93 -17.34 -1.21
CA LEU A 216 3.76 -18.41 -0.65
C LEU A 216 3.00 -19.34 0.30
N LEU A 217 2.21 -18.77 1.21
CA LEU A 217 1.41 -19.52 2.19
C LEU A 217 0.34 -20.39 1.53
N TYR A 218 -0.21 -19.96 0.39
CA TYR A 218 -1.14 -20.77 -0.42
C TYR A 218 -0.43 -21.71 -1.39
N GLY A 219 0.91 -21.70 -1.44
CA GLY A 219 1.69 -22.54 -2.36
C GLY A 219 1.44 -22.19 -3.82
N LEU A 220 1.32 -20.89 -4.14
CA LEU A 220 1.18 -20.40 -5.51
C LEU A 220 2.55 -20.09 -6.12
N PRO A 221 2.73 -20.22 -7.43
CA PRO A 221 3.78 -19.52 -8.15
C PRO A 221 3.62 -18.00 -7.98
N VAL A 222 4.73 -17.27 -7.73
CA VAL A 222 4.70 -15.83 -7.50
C VAL A 222 5.60 -15.11 -8.47
N GLY A 223 5.06 -14.15 -9.22
CA GLY A 223 5.82 -13.21 -10.03
C GLY A 223 6.12 -11.93 -9.22
N ILE A 224 7.38 -11.52 -9.20
CA ILE A 224 7.84 -10.33 -8.48
C ILE A 224 8.53 -9.38 -9.45
N MET A 225 8.09 -8.13 -9.48
CA MET A 225 8.73 -7.05 -10.20
C MET A 225 9.11 -5.93 -9.22
N THR A 226 10.15 -5.15 -9.53
CA THR A 226 10.50 -4.02 -8.65
C THR A 226 9.58 -2.83 -8.89
N PRO A 227 9.27 -2.02 -7.86
CA PRO A 227 8.49 -0.79 -8.02
C PRO A 227 9.10 0.17 -9.06
N LEU A 228 10.43 0.24 -9.13
CA LEU A 228 11.13 1.08 -10.09
C LEU A 228 10.89 0.62 -11.54
N ALA A 229 10.81 -0.68 -11.78
CA ALA A 229 10.50 -1.21 -13.11
C ALA A 229 9.10 -0.79 -13.56
N PHE A 230 8.10 -0.87 -12.66
CA PHE A 230 6.76 -0.35 -12.92
C PHE A 230 6.75 1.16 -13.21
N LEU A 231 7.44 1.97 -12.40
CA LEU A 231 7.46 3.42 -12.57
C LEU A 231 8.13 3.85 -13.89
N ARG A 232 9.12 3.08 -14.37
CA ARG A 232 9.78 3.34 -15.66
C ARG A 232 8.89 2.97 -16.87
N ASP A 233 8.16 1.89 -16.78
CA ASP A 233 7.23 1.44 -17.81
C ASP A 233 6.01 0.75 -17.16
N PRO A 234 4.91 1.50 -16.89
CA PRO A 234 3.72 0.92 -16.28
C PRO A 234 3.10 -0.23 -17.10
N LEU A 235 3.35 -0.27 -18.42
CA LEU A 235 2.85 -1.33 -19.29
C LEU A 235 3.56 -2.67 -19.06
N SER A 236 4.76 -2.65 -18.46
CA SER A 236 5.49 -3.87 -18.08
C SER A 236 4.68 -4.75 -17.12
N TRP A 237 3.87 -4.16 -16.26
CA TRP A 237 3.02 -4.90 -15.31
C TRP A 237 2.08 -5.88 -16.04
N VAL A 238 1.28 -5.41 -16.99
CA VAL A 238 0.34 -6.26 -17.73
C VAL A 238 1.04 -7.22 -18.70
N ARG A 239 2.20 -6.84 -19.25
CA ARG A 239 3.02 -7.74 -20.08
C ARG A 239 3.56 -8.92 -19.25
N HIS A 240 4.10 -8.65 -18.07
CA HIS A 240 4.63 -9.70 -17.20
C HIS A 240 3.51 -10.55 -16.60
N MET A 241 2.37 -9.97 -16.26
CA MET A 241 1.19 -10.74 -15.86
C MET A 241 0.73 -11.71 -16.95
N THR A 242 0.76 -11.29 -18.21
CA THR A 242 0.46 -12.15 -19.37
C THR A 242 1.44 -13.33 -19.44
N HIS A 243 2.75 -13.05 -19.42
CA HIS A 243 3.79 -14.09 -19.45
C HIS A 243 3.67 -15.05 -18.25
N HIS A 244 3.47 -14.52 -17.07
CA HIS A 244 3.32 -15.29 -15.83
C HIS A 244 1.94 -15.98 -15.72
N ARG A 245 0.96 -15.66 -16.59
CA ARG A 245 -0.45 -16.13 -16.55
C ARG A 245 -1.09 -15.88 -15.17
N SER A 246 -0.94 -14.66 -14.68
CA SER A 246 -1.32 -14.27 -13.33
C SER A 246 -2.85 -14.25 -13.17
N THR A 247 -3.33 -14.79 -12.04
CA THR A 247 -4.74 -14.77 -11.67
C THR A 247 -5.06 -13.73 -10.60
N HIS A 248 -4.04 -13.34 -9.79
CA HIS A 248 -4.16 -12.39 -8.70
C HIS A 248 -3.09 -11.31 -8.79
N THR A 249 -3.51 -10.05 -8.64
CA THR A 249 -2.60 -8.91 -8.51
C THR A 249 -3.23 -7.81 -7.67
N ALA A 250 -2.44 -6.84 -7.23
CA ALA A 250 -2.92 -5.69 -6.48
C ALA A 250 -2.20 -4.41 -6.89
N GLY A 251 -2.87 -3.30 -6.72
CA GLY A 251 -2.26 -1.99 -6.94
C GLY A 251 -3.13 -0.83 -6.46
N PRO A 252 -2.52 0.34 -6.21
CA PRO A 252 -3.28 1.56 -5.95
C PRO A 252 -3.95 2.08 -7.23
N PRO A 253 -5.01 2.90 -7.12
CA PRO A 253 -5.76 3.43 -8.27
C PRO A 253 -4.88 4.10 -9.32
N PHE A 254 -3.84 4.85 -8.91
CA PHE A 254 -2.94 5.50 -9.86
C PHE A 254 -2.23 4.51 -10.79
N ALA A 255 -1.91 3.31 -10.30
CA ALA A 255 -1.20 2.31 -11.10
C ALA A 255 -2.07 1.78 -12.25
N TYR A 256 -3.33 1.52 -11.97
CA TYR A 256 -4.30 1.12 -13.00
C TYR A 256 -4.46 2.22 -14.04
N ARG A 257 -4.56 3.48 -13.61
CA ARG A 257 -4.65 4.63 -14.51
C ARG A 257 -3.39 4.78 -15.37
N ALA A 258 -2.21 4.77 -14.75
CA ALA A 258 -0.93 4.92 -15.45
C ALA A 258 -0.70 3.81 -16.48
N THR A 259 -1.10 2.57 -16.16
CA THR A 259 -0.98 1.42 -17.08
C THR A 259 -1.91 1.58 -18.28
N ALA A 260 -3.17 2.00 -18.06
CA ALA A 260 -4.11 2.24 -19.14
C ALA A 260 -3.64 3.41 -20.04
N ASP A 261 -3.17 4.51 -19.45
CA ASP A 261 -2.62 5.64 -20.19
C ASP A 261 -1.37 5.24 -21.00
N ALA A 262 -0.49 4.41 -20.43
CA ALA A 262 0.69 3.89 -21.14
C ALA A 262 0.29 3.00 -22.33
N PHE A 263 -0.76 2.18 -22.18
CA PHE A 263 -1.29 1.35 -23.26
C PHE A 263 -1.86 2.19 -24.39
N GLN A 264 -2.62 3.23 -24.10
CA GLN A 264 -3.19 4.14 -25.10
C GLN A 264 -2.13 4.90 -25.90
N ARG A 265 -0.98 5.19 -25.26
CA ARG A 265 0.15 5.85 -25.94
C ARG A 265 1.04 4.89 -26.73
N ALA A 266 0.97 3.60 -26.46
CA ALA A 266 1.83 2.61 -27.12
C ALA A 266 1.38 2.42 -28.58
N SER A 267 2.27 2.73 -29.53
CA SER A 267 2.06 2.43 -30.94
C SER A 267 2.49 0.98 -31.22
N GLY A 268 1.55 0.06 -31.32
CA GLY A 268 1.82 -1.34 -31.69
C GLY A 268 1.13 -2.36 -30.79
N THR A 269 0.82 -3.51 -31.38
CA THR A 269 0.21 -4.66 -30.71
C THR A 269 1.23 -5.29 -29.77
N THR A 270 1.10 -5.03 -28.50
CA THR A 270 1.76 -5.84 -27.48
C THR A 270 0.90 -7.09 -27.27
N GLU A 271 1.50 -8.27 -27.28
CA GLU A 271 0.82 -9.51 -26.90
C GLU A 271 0.44 -9.45 -25.42
N ILE A 272 -0.71 -8.89 -25.13
CA ILE A 272 -1.30 -8.83 -23.77
C ILE A 272 -2.53 -9.73 -23.77
N ASP A 273 -2.55 -10.67 -22.83
CA ASP A 273 -3.71 -11.53 -22.52
C ASP A 273 -3.98 -11.46 -21.03
N LEU A 274 -5.06 -10.80 -20.63
CA LEU A 274 -5.51 -10.71 -19.25
C LEU A 274 -6.69 -11.64 -18.94
N SER A 275 -6.99 -12.59 -19.83
CA SER A 275 -8.06 -13.56 -19.60
C SER A 275 -7.85 -14.44 -18.35
N PRO A 276 -6.60 -14.77 -17.91
CA PRO A 276 -6.41 -15.48 -16.65
C PRO A 276 -6.69 -14.65 -15.41
N LEU A 277 -6.62 -13.30 -15.50
CA LEU A 277 -6.71 -12.42 -14.33
C LEU A 277 -8.11 -12.47 -13.71
N ALA A 278 -8.22 -13.13 -12.55
CA ALA A 278 -9.46 -13.28 -11.82
C ALA A 278 -9.71 -12.14 -10.83
N TYR A 279 -8.64 -11.71 -10.13
CA TYR A 279 -8.73 -10.70 -9.06
C TYR A 279 -7.60 -9.66 -9.18
N ALA A 280 -7.98 -8.42 -9.44
CA ALA A 280 -7.12 -7.25 -9.44
C ALA A 280 -7.59 -6.30 -8.32
N TYR A 281 -6.94 -6.39 -7.16
CA TYR A 281 -7.33 -5.60 -5.98
C TYR A 281 -6.93 -4.14 -6.14
N VAL A 282 -7.90 -3.23 -5.92
CA VAL A 282 -7.72 -1.78 -6.04
C VAL A 282 -7.94 -1.14 -4.68
N GLY A 283 -6.90 -0.55 -4.08
CA GLY A 283 -7.01 0.03 -2.75
C GLY A 283 -5.84 0.90 -2.34
N ALA A 284 -5.69 1.10 -1.04
CA ALA A 284 -4.65 1.92 -0.42
C ALA A 284 -4.73 3.44 -0.66
N GLU A 285 -5.64 3.89 -1.55
CA GLU A 285 -5.96 5.29 -1.85
C GLU A 285 -7.45 5.40 -2.15
N PRO A 286 -8.03 6.63 -2.13
CA PRO A 286 -9.41 6.83 -2.58
C PRO A 286 -9.60 6.34 -4.02
N ILE A 287 -10.67 5.59 -4.25
CA ILE A 287 -10.93 4.91 -5.53
C ILE A 287 -11.91 5.75 -6.35
N ALA A 288 -11.45 6.25 -7.51
CA ALA A 288 -12.33 6.89 -8.48
C ALA A 288 -13.01 5.83 -9.37
N HIS A 289 -14.33 5.90 -9.49
CA HIS A 289 -15.10 5.05 -10.41
C HIS A 289 -14.60 5.17 -11.86
N SER A 290 -14.25 6.39 -12.28
CA SER A 290 -13.69 6.65 -13.60
C SER A 290 -12.38 5.89 -13.87
N THR A 291 -11.51 5.75 -12.86
CA THR A 291 -10.26 4.98 -13.00
C THR A 291 -10.52 3.49 -13.20
N VAL A 292 -11.41 2.92 -12.36
CA VAL A 292 -11.78 1.50 -12.48
C VAL A 292 -12.39 1.22 -13.86
N ARG A 293 -13.33 2.04 -14.27
CA ARG A 293 -14.00 1.92 -15.56
C ARG A 293 -13.01 2.07 -16.72
N TYR A 294 -12.14 3.08 -16.69
CA TYR A 294 -11.17 3.35 -17.74
C TYR A 294 -10.21 2.18 -17.96
N PHE A 295 -9.68 1.60 -16.87
CA PHE A 295 -8.83 0.41 -16.97
C PHE A 295 -9.59 -0.79 -17.53
N THR A 296 -10.80 -1.05 -17.03
CA THR A 296 -11.63 -2.16 -17.49
C THR A 296 -11.97 -2.04 -18.97
N ASP A 297 -12.42 -0.86 -19.42
CA ASP A 297 -12.79 -0.62 -20.81
C ASP A 297 -11.55 -0.70 -21.74
N THR A 298 -10.38 -0.22 -21.29
CA THR A 298 -9.12 -0.27 -22.05
C THR A 298 -8.69 -1.72 -22.34
N PHE A 299 -8.76 -2.59 -21.34
CA PHE A 299 -8.26 -3.96 -21.44
C PHE A 299 -9.34 -5.02 -21.72
N ALA A 300 -10.61 -4.64 -21.85
CA ALA A 300 -11.70 -5.58 -22.11
C ALA A 300 -11.46 -6.44 -23.37
N ARG A 301 -10.94 -5.85 -24.44
CA ARG A 301 -10.62 -6.57 -25.69
C ARG A 301 -9.40 -7.48 -25.60
N LEU A 302 -8.64 -7.37 -24.52
CA LEU A 302 -7.46 -8.18 -24.22
C LEU A 302 -7.76 -9.21 -23.11
N GLY A 303 -9.01 -9.62 -22.99
CA GLY A 303 -9.46 -10.69 -22.14
C GLY A 303 -9.76 -10.28 -20.69
N LEU A 304 -9.55 -9.02 -20.29
CA LEU A 304 -9.85 -8.60 -18.93
C LEU A 304 -11.35 -8.74 -18.63
N ARG A 305 -11.67 -9.53 -17.63
CA ARG A 305 -13.05 -9.69 -17.14
C ARG A 305 -13.54 -8.39 -16.51
N ARG A 306 -14.80 -8.06 -16.71
CA ARG A 306 -15.40 -6.83 -16.17
C ARG A 306 -15.47 -6.81 -14.64
N ASP A 307 -15.48 -7.98 -14.01
CA ASP A 307 -15.55 -8.18 -12.57
C ASP A 307 -14.17 -8.46 -11.93
N ALA A 308 -13.09 -8.41 -12.70
CA ALA A 308 -11.74 -8.67 -12.19
C ALA A 308 -11.24 -7.60 -11.21
N LEU A 309 -11.65 -6.33 -11.37
CA LEU A 309 -11.25 -5.27 -10.45
C LEU A 309 -12.08 -5.32 -9.17
N VAL A 310 -11.37 -5.48 -8.04
CA VAL A 310 -11.94 -5.60 -6.70
C VAL A 310 -11.54 -4.40 -5.86
N PRO A 311 -12.40 -3.37 -5.75
CA PRO A 311 -12.19 -2.31 -4.76
C PRO A 311 -12.06 -2.89 -3.36
N CYS A 312 -11.10 -2.41 -2.59
CA CYS A 312 -10.83 -2.88 -1.24
C CYS A 312 -10.38 -1.74 -0.32
N TYR A 313 -10.58 -1.94 0.98
CA TYR A 313 -10.07 -1.07 2.01
C TYR A 313 -9.31 -1.89 3.03
N GLY A 314 -8.23 -1.32 3.53
CA GLY A 314 -7.44 -1.94 4.57
C GLY A 314 -6.22 -1.11 4.95
N MET A 315 -5.48 -1.62 5.92
CA MET A 315 -4.35 -0.94 6.55
C MET A 315 -3.44 -1.95 7.23
N ALA A 316 -2.23 -1.55 7.55
CA ALA A 316 -1.28 -2.39 8.28
C ALA A 316 -1.81 -2.83 9.65
N GLU A 317 -2.60 -1.99 10.31
CA GLU A 317 -3.23 -2.25 11.60
C GLU A 317 -4.28 -3.40 11.55
N SER A 318 -4.77 -3.73 10.36
CA SER A 318 -5.59 -4.93 10.09
C SER A 318 -4.85 -5.99 9.28
N VAL A 319 -3.54 -6.01 9.32
CA VAL A 319 -2.61 -6.80 8.49
C VAL A 319 -2.61 -6.32 7.04
N LEU A 320 -3.76 -6.35 6.35
CA LEU A 320 -3.95 -5.83 5.00
C LEU A 320 -5.44 -5.53 4.75
N ALA A 321 -6.25 -6.56 4.46
CA ALA A 321 -7.63 -6.36 4.02
C ALA A 321 -8.58 -6.25 5.21
N THR A 322 -9.35 -5.16 5.24
CA THR A 322 -10.50 -4.98 6.13
C THR A 322 -11.79 -5.32 5.39
N THR A 323 -11.93 -4.84 4.14
CA THR A 323 -13.08 -5.13 3.29
C THR A 323 -12.66 -5.46 1.87
N LEU A 324 -13.50 -6.27 1.17
CA LEU A 324 -13.35 -6.61 -0.23
C LEU A 324 -14.70 -6.49 -0.94
N ALA A 325 -14.74 -5.79 -2.08
CA ALA A 325 -15.92 -5.65 -2.92
C ALA A 325 -16.09 -6.87 -3.84
N LEU A 326 -16.17 -8.05 -3.25
CA LEU A 326 -16.40 -9.30 -3.96
C LEU A 326 -17.88 -9.47 -4.29
N ARG A 327 -18.18 -10.08 -5.42
CA ARG A 327 -19.54 -10.36 -5.85
C ARG A 327 -19.88 -11.82 -5.69
N PRO A 328 -21.09 -12.15 -5.22
CA PRO A 328 -21.55 -13.54 -5.17
C PRO A 328 -21.61 -14.12 -6.59
N ALA A 329 -21.05 -15.30 -6.78
CA ALA A 329 -21.09 -16.04 -8.06
C ALA A 329 -22.51 -16.30 -8.60
N ALA A 330 -23.54 -16.25 -7.72
CA ALA A 330 -24.92 -16.57 -8.05
C ALA A 330 -25.72 -15.42 -8.67
N THR A 331 -25.22 -14.20 -8.73
CA THR A 331 -25.93 -13.06 -9.35
C THR A 331 -25.51 -12.79 -10.80
N ALA A 332 -25.02 -13.81 -11.47
CA ALA A 332 -24.44 -13.78 -12.81
C ALA A 332 -25.33 -13.21 -13.92
N ALA A 333 -26.63 -13.04 -13.71
CA ALA A 333 -27.54 -12.78 -14.82
C ALA A 333 -27.77 -11.29 -15.17
N THR A 334 -27.51 -10.32 -14.29
CA THR A 334 -27.99 -8.95 -14.57
C THR A 334 -27.04 -7.78 -14.27
N ASN A 335 -25.93 -7.96 -13.53
CA ASN A 335 -25.04 -6.82 -13.17
C ASN A 335 -23.54 -7.16 -13.10
N PHE A 336 -23.03 -8.03 -13.97
CA PHE A 336 -21.59 -8.28 -14.08
C PHE A 336 -20.80 -7.01 -14.36
N GLY A 337 -19.81 -6.75 -13.54
CA GLY A 337 -18.80 -5.71 -13.79
C GLY A 337 -19.16 -4.31 -13.31
N ARG A 338 -20.19 -4.08 -12.53
CA ARG A 338 -20.45 -2.75 -11.97
C ARG A 338 -19.94 -2.65 -10.55
N VAL A 339 -18.84 -1.91 -10.39
CA VAL A 339 -18.44 -1.38 -9.10
C VAL A 339 -19.59 -0.56 -8.54
N ARG A 340 -20.00 -0.85 -7.32
CA ARG A 340 -21.09 -0.12 -6.68
C ARG A 340 -20.61 1.29 -6.33
N VAL A 341 -21.37 2.29 -6.71
CA VAL A 341 -21.09 3.70 -6.48
C VAL A 341 -22.26 4.33 -5.75
N TRP A 342 -21.96 5.01 -4.64
CA TRP A 342 -22.91 5.88 -3.99
C TRP A 342 -22.80 7.28 -4.58
N GLU A 343 -23.93 7.82 -5.06
CA GLU A 343 -23.97 9.12 -5.72
C GLU A 343 -24.76 10.13 -4.91
N SER A 344 -24.10 11.19 -4.48
CA SER A 344 -24.73 12.38 -3.92
C SER A 344 -23.95 13.58 -4.46
N ARG A 345 -24.51 14.24 -5.46
CA ARG A 345 -23.79 15.34 -6.16
C ARG A 345 -23.23 16.37 -5.19
N PRO A 346 -21.94 16.77 -5.35
CA PRO A 346 -21.00 16.41 -6.41
C PRO A 346 -20.20 15.10 -6.15
N ARG A 347 -20.53 14.35 -5.10
CA ARG A 347 -19.77 13.20 -4.60
C ARG A 347 -20.15 11.90 -5.32
N GLN A 348 -19.13 11.13 -5.67
CA GLN A 348 -19.22 9.73 -6.04
C GLN A 348 -18.25 8.93 -5.17
N VAL A 349 -18.75 8.01 -4.35
CA VAL A 349 -17.92 7.17 -3.49
C VAL A 349 -18.07 5.72 -3.93
N VAL A 350 -16.94 5.08 -4.21
CA VAL A 350 -16.90 3.67 -4.61
C VAL A 350 -17.01 2.79 -3.37
N SER A 351 -17.85 1.77 -3.43
CA SER A 351 -17.91 0.76 -2.37
C SER A 351 -16.58 0.01 -2.29
N CYS A 352 -16.04 -0.12 -1.09
CA CYS A 352 -14.92 -0.99 -0.77
C CYS A 352 -15.38 -2.40 -0.34
N GLY A 353 -16.68 -2.71 -0.45
CA GLY A 353 -17.26 -4.01 -0.18
C GLY A 353 -17.53 -4.30 1.29
N LYS A 354 -17.69 -5.58 1.60
CA LYS A 354 -18.03 -6.08 2.93
C LYS A 354 -16.77 -6.41 3.74
N PRO A 355 -16.85 -6.37 5.07
CA PRO A 355 -15.79 -6.86 5.94
C PRO A 355 -15.39 -8.29 5.54
N VAL A 356 -14.09 -8.57 5.55
CA VAL A 356 -13.62 -9.96 5.41
C VAL A 356 -14.03 -10.76 6.64
N ASP A 357 -14.13 -12.07 6.49
CA ASP A 357 -14.61 -12.95 7.56
C ASP A 357 -13.92 -12.68 8.90
N GLY A 358 -14.70 -12.66 9.98
CA GLY A 358 -14.23 -12.37 11.34
C GLY A 358 -13.96 -10.90 11.67
N LEU A 359 -13.93 -9.98 10.70
CA LEU A 359 -13.82 -8.54 10.97
C LEU A 359 -15.18 -7.88 11.11
N ARG A 360 -15.24 -6.88 11.98
CA ARG A 360 -16.43 -6.04 12.22
C ARG A 360 -16.07 -4.58 12.00
N ILE A 361 -17.01 -3.83 11.48
CA ILE A 361 -16.89 -2.38 11.27
C ILE A 361 -18.06 -1.72 11.96
N ARG A 362 -17.80 -0.59 12.61
CA ARG A 362 -18.82 0.35 13.07
C ARG A 362 -18.44 1.77 12.65
N ILE A 363 -19.46 2.58 12.46
CA ILE A 363 -19.31 4.01 12.18
C ILE A 363 -19.74 4.77 13.43
N VAL A 364 -18.90 5.63 13.94
CA VAL A 364 -19.17 6.37 15.18
C VAL A 364 -19.10 7.88 14.98
N ASP A 365 -19.79 8.63 15.83
CA ASP A 365 -19.67 10.08 15.93
C ASP A 365 -18.41 10.51 16.73
N ALA A 366 -18.32 11.80 17.04
CA ALA A 366 -17.20 12.36 17.81
C ALA A 366 -17.17 11.87 19.28
N ASP A 367 -18.29 11.47 19.82
CA ASP A 367 -18.45 10.98 21.19
C ASP A 367 -18.30 9.43 21.27
N GLY A 368 -18.05 8.76 20.13
CA GLY A 368 -17.88 7.32 20.03
C GLY A 368 -19.20 6.53 19.97
N VAL A 369 -20.33 7.21 19.78
CA VAL A 369 -21.65 6.58 19.66
C VAL A 369 -21.84 6.06 18.23
N GLU A 370 -22.31 4.82 18.11
CA GLU A 370 -22.54 4.18 16.80
C GLU A 370 -23.66 4.86 16.03
N LEU A 371 -23.39 5.18 14.77
CA LEU A 371 -24.29 5.88 13.87
C LEU A 371 -25.11 4.89 13.02
N PRO A 372 -26.34 5.26 12.65
CA PRO A 372 -27.17 4.45 11.73
C PRO A 372 -26.53 4.28 10.35
N ALA A 373 -26.95 3.24 9.63
CA ALA A 373 -26.51 3.01 8.26
C ALA A 373 -26.78 4.23 7.35
N GLY A 374 -25.84 4.53 6.47
CA GLY A 374 -25.89 5.67 5.55
C GLY A 374 -25.42 7.00 6.14
N ILE A 375 -25.17 7.08 7.45
CA ILE A 375 -24.64 8.29 8.10
C ILE A 375 -23.12 8.23 8.16
N GLU A 376 -22.47 9.33 7.72
CA GLU A 376 -21.02 9.46 7.71
C GLU A 376 -20.46 9.73 9.11
N GLY A 377 -19.46 8.94 9.52
CA GLY A 377 -18.75 9.12 10.78
C GLY A 377 -17.32 8.59 10.72
N GLN A 378 -16.70 8.38 11.87
CA GLN A 378 -15.39 7.77 12.02
C GLN A 378 -15.52 6.25 11.85
N ILE A 379 -14.59 5.64 11.11
CA ILE A 379 -14.55 4.21 10.89
C ILE A 379 -13.74 3.57 12.01
N GLN A 380 -14.36 2.63 12.72
CA GLN A 380 -13.69 1.77 13.69
C GLN A 380 -13.80 0.32 13.26
N VAL A 381 -12.72 -0.46 13.50
CA VAL A 381 -12.60 -1.86 13.09
C VAL A 381 -12.20 -2.75 14.27
N SER A 382 -12.74 -3.98 14.30
CA SER A 382 -12.46 -4.96 15.35
C SER A 382 -12.42 -6.37 14.77
N GLY A 383 -11.64 -7.26 15.36
CA GLY A 383 -11.59 -8.67 15.00
C GLY A 383 -10.19 -9.28 15.01
N PRO A 384 -10.06 -10.56 14.65
CA PRO A 384 -8.80 -11.32 14.82
C PRO A 384 -7.61 -10.82 13.99
N SER A 385 -7.83 -10.06 12.91
CA SER A 385 -6.75 -9.47 12.11
C SER A 385 -6.21 -8.16 12.69
N ILE A 386 -6.85 -7.59 13.73
CA ILE A 386 -6.42 -6.30 14.28
C ILE A 386 -5.12 -6.49 15.07
N MET A 387 -4.18 -5.59 14.84
CA MET A 387 -2.86 -5.57 15.47
C MET A 387 -2.90 -5.75 16.99
N LEU A 388 -1.81 -6.25 17.55
CA LEU A 388 -1.61 -6.22 18.99
C LEU A 388 -1.55 -4.77 19.51
N GLY A 389 -0.86 -3.88 18.79
CA GLY A 389 -0.72 -2.48 19.14
C GLY A 389 0.42 -1.79 18.40
N TYR A 390 0.68 -0.54 18.77
CA TYR A 390 1.85 0.22 18.32
C TYR A 390 2.98 0.11 19.33
N ARG A 391 4.19 -0.19 18.86
CA ARG A 391 5.39 -0.05 19.67
C ARG A 391 5.81 1.41 19.70
N ASN A 392 5.97 1.95 20.89
CA ASN A 392 6.44 3.31 21.12
C ASN A 392 7.98 3.35 21.21
N GLY A 393 8.56 4.55 21.09
CA GLY A 393 10.01 4.75 21.15
C GLY A 393 10.65 4.35 22.50
N ASP A 394 9.88 4.34 23.59
CA ASP A 394 10.28 3.86 24.91
C ASP A 394 10.13 2.34 25.11
N GLY A 395 9.66 1.64 24.08
CA GLY A 395 9.43 0.19 24.09
C GLY A 395 8.06 -0.24 24.62
N SER A 396 7.25 0.67 25.13
CA SER A 396 5.87 0.37 25.53
C SER A 396 4.99 0.05 24.31
N VAL A 397 3.83 -0.59 24.56
CA VAL A 397 2.87 -0.94 23.50
C VAL A 397 1.54 -0.27 23.80
N THR A 398 1.03 0.48 22.83
CA THR A 398 -0.31 1.07 22.88
C THR A 398 -1.28 0.18 22.11
N CYS A 399 -2.16 -0.52 22.82
CA CYS A 399 -3.18 -1.40 22.25
C CYS A 399 -4.45 -0.62 21.86
N PRO A 400 -5.24 -1.13 20.89
CA PRO A 400 -6.58 -0.60 20.60
C PRO A 400 -7.48 -0.68 21.85
N PRO A 401 -8.15 0.42 22.24
CA PRO A 401 -9.05 0.40 23.38
C PRO A 401 -10.28 -0.50 23.08
N ASP A 402 -10.70 -1.29 24.08
CA ASP A 402 -11.89 -2.14 24.02
C ASP A 402 -11.96 -3.06 22.78
N GLY A 403 -10.79 -3.38 22.18
CA GLY A 403 -10.70 -4.20 20.98
C GLY A 403 -11.18 -3.53 19.68
N TRP A 404 -11.45 -2.23 19.70
CA TRP A 404 -11.76 -1.43 18.53
C TRP A 404 -10.60 -0.52 18.16
N HIS A 405 -10.16 -0.63 16.92
CA HIS A 405 -9.15 0.26 16.36
C HIS A 405 -9.82 1.42 15.62
N ASP A 406 -9.50 2.66 16.03
CA ASP A 406 -9.87 3.88 15.28
C ASP A 406 -8.92 4.02 14.10
N THR A 407 -9.47 3.92 12.88
CA THR A 407 -8.68 3.96 11.65
C THR A 407 -8.18 5.36 11.30
N GLY A 408 -8.78 6.40 11.87
CA GLY A 408 -8.59 7.79 11.49
C GLY A 408 -9.21 8.14 10.13
N ASP A 409 -9.95 7.21 9.52
CA ASP A 409 -10.68 7.43 8.27
C ASP A 409 -12.17 7.68 8.55
N ARG A 410 -12.83 8.39 7.65
CA ARG A 410 -14.27 8.65 7.67
C ARG A 410 -14.97 7.89 6.56
N GLY A 411 -16.18 7.46 6.85
CA GLY A 411 -17.00 6.73 5.87
C GLY A 411 -18.38 6.43 6.42
N PHE A 412 -19.10 5.60 5.72
CA PHE A 412 -20.41 5.09 6.12
C PHE A 412 -20.61 3.66 5.61
N VAL A 413 -21.53 2.94 6.24
CA VAL A 413 -21.96 1.60 5.78
C VAL A 413 -23.35 1.73 5.16
N SER A 414 -23.55 1.16 3.99
CA SER A 414 -24.86 1.06 3.33
C SER A 414 -25.01 -0.32 2.70
N GLU A 415 -26.09 -1.03 3.02
CA GLU A 415 -26.37 -2.41 2.58
C GLU A 415 -25.18 -3.37 2.84
N ASP A 416 -24.61 -3.28 4.06
CA ASP A 416 -23.45 -4.03 4.55
C ASP A 416 -22.13 -3.75 3.82
N GLU A 417 -22.07 -2.77 2.93
CA GLU A 417 -20.83 -2.38 2.24
C GLU A 417 -20.28 -1.07 2.81
N LEU A 418 -18.94 -1.01 2.92
CA LEU A 418 -18.23 0.16 3.39
C LEU A 418 -17.96 1.15 2.24
N PHE A 419 -18.22 2.41 2.49
CA PHE A 419 -17.89 3.54 1.62
C PHE A 419 -16.92 4.47 2.36
N VAL A 420 -15.66 4.53 1.91
CA VAL A 420 -14.62 5.34 2.54
C VAL A 420 -14.60 6.72 1.89
N VAL A 421 -14.74 7.76 2.69
CA VAL A 421 -14.84 9.15 2.24
C VAL A 421 -13.49 9.86 2.25
N GLY A 422 -12.66 9.60 3.27
CA GLY A 422 -11.34 10.21 3.40
C GLY A 422 -10.82 10.20 4.83
N ARG A 423 -9.69 10.86 5.07
CA ARG A 423 -9.07 10.93 6.39
C ARG A 423 -9.64 12.05 7.23
N SER A 424 -9.96 11.77 8.49
CA SER A 424 -10.53 12.76 9.43
C SER A 424 -9.64 14.01 9.57
N LYS A 425 -8.33 13.83 9.67
CA LYS A 425 -7.36 14.93 9.84
C LYS A 425 -7.03 15.70 8.56
N GLU A 426 -7.47 15.22 7.41
CA GLU A 426 -7.22 15.87 6.11
C GLU A 426 -8.46 16.60 5.59
N MET A 427 -9.61 16.45 6.24
CA MET A 427 -10.85 17.10 5.79
C MET A 427 -10.71 18.61 5.74
N LEU A 428 -11.14 19.21 4.63
CA LEU A 428 -11.22 20.66 4.48
C LEU A 428 -12.47 21.16 5.19
N ILE A 429 -12.31 22.04 6.16
CA ILE A 429 -13.44 22.64 6.88
C ILE A 429 -13.75 24.02 6.27
N VAL A 430 -14.81 24.08 5.47
CA VAL A 430 -15.23 25.31 4.81
C VAL A 430 -16.63 25.71 5.26
N ARG A 431 -16.74 26.83 5.97
CA ARG A 431 -18.02 27.33 6.51
C ARG A 431 -18.81 26.30 7.32
N GLY A 432 -18.10 25.51 8.17
CA GLY A 432 -18.69 24.46 8.99
C GLY A 432 -19.07 23.16 8.25
N ARG A 433 -18.74 23.06 6.96
CA ARG A 433 -18.94 21.84 6.16
C ARG A 433 -17.61 21.15 5.90
N ASN A 434 -17.62 19.83 5.95
CA ASN A 434 -16.47 18.98 5.68
C ASN A 434 -16.41 18.59 4.18
N PHE A 435 -15.26 18.81 3.55
CA PHE A 435 -15.00 18.39 2.18
C PHE A 435 -13.75 17.52 2.14
N PRO A 436 -13.79 16.32 1.56
CA PRO A 436 -12.58 15.54 1.32
C PRO A 436 -11.68 16.26 0.31
N PRO A 437 -10.39 16.44 0.60
CA PRO A 437 -9.45 17.01 -0.38
C PRO A 437 -9.48 16.28 -1.72
N TYR A 438 -9.59 14.95 -1.67
CA TYR A 438 -9.63 14.10 -2.84
C TYR A 438 -10.75 14.46 -3.84
N ASP A 439 -11.93 14.84 -3.36
CA ASP A 439 -13.02 15.23 -4.26
C ASP A 439 -12.68 16.51 -5.04
N VAL A 440 -12.00 17.46 -4.36
CA VAL A 440 -11.53 18.69 -4.99
C VAL A 440 -10.38 18.41 -5.95
N GLU A 441 -9.38 17.61 -5.51
CA GLU A 441 -8.25 17.17 -6.32
C GLU A 441 -8.72 16.48 -7.61
N ARG A 442 -9.68 15.56 -7.51
CA ARG A 442 -10.25 14.86 -8.65
C ARG A 442 -10.90 15.81 -9.66
N THR A 443 -11.57 16.85 -9.18
CA THR A 443 -12.19 17.86 -10.06
C THR A 443 -11.11 18.66 -10.82
N ILE A 444 -10.00 18.96 -10.15
CA ILE A 444 -8.85 19.65 -10.75
C ILE A 444 -8.11 18.71 -11.72
N ASP A 445 -7.85 17.49 -11.31
CA ASP A 445 -7.15 16.47 -12.12
C ASP A 445 -7.92 16.07 -13.41
N ALA A 446 -9.24 16.28 -13.45
CA ALA A 446 -10.04 16.01 -14.64
C ALA A 446 -9.87 17.09 -15.74
N MET A 447 -9.17 18.18 -15.44
CA MET A 447 -8.96 19.26 -16.41
C MET A 447 -7.87 18.88 -17.41
N PRO A 448 -8.04 19.17 -18.72
CA PRO A 448 -7.13 18.74 -19.79
C PRO A 448 -5.67 19.14 -19.60
N ASP A 449 -5.43 20.32 -19.00
CA ASP A 449 -4.09 20.90 -18.85
C ASP A 449 -3.34 20.43 -17.59
N ILE A 450 -3.96 19.60 -16.74
CA ILE A 450 -3.38 19.21 -15.44
C ILE A 450 -3.07 17.71 -15.43
N GLY A 451 -4.05 16.87 -15.66
CA GLY A 451 -3.88 15.42 -15.64
C GLY A 451 -3.98 14.81 -14.24
N ALA A 452 -4.18 13.51 -14.20
CA ALA A 452 -4.49 12.77 -12.98
C ALA A 452 -3.33 12.73 -11.97
N GLY A 453 -3.64 13.01 -10.72
CA GLY A 453 -2.69 12.93 -9.60
C GLY A 453 -1.70 14.09 -9.52
N HIS A 454 -1.95 15.19 -10.21
CA HIS A 454 -1.09 16.38 -10.17
C HIS A 454 -1.60 17.48 -9.26
N ALA A 455 -2.78 17.33 -8.66
CA ALA A 455 -3.30 18.28 -7.70
C ALA A 455 -3.18 17.75 -6.26
N ILE A 456 -2.78 18.62 -5.35
CA ILE A 456 -2.83 18.40 -3.90
C ILE A 456 -3.59 19.56 -3.27
N VAL A 457 -4.62 19.24 -2.49
CA VAL A 457 -5.44 20.24 -1.81
C VAL A 457 -5.38 20.02 -0.30
N PHE A 458 -5.18 21.09 0.45
CA PHE A 458 -5.15 21.06 1.92
C PHE A 458 -5.61 22.41 2.49
N SER A 459 -5.89 22.42 3.80
CA SER A 459 -6.18 23.65 4.52
C SER A 459 -5.02 24.08 5.41
N VAL A 460 -4.92 25.39 5.62
CA VAL A 460 -3.98 26.02 6.56
C VAL A 460 -4.71 27.03 7.45
N PRO A 461 -4.35 27.15 8.75
CA PRO A 461 -4.93 28.18 9.60
C PRO A 461 -4.63 29.58 9.07
N ASP A 462 -5.64 30.40 8.95
CA ASP A 462 -5.51 31.82 8.62
C ASP A 462 -5.97 32.69 9.82
N ALA A 463 -5.01 33.08 10.64
CA ALA A 463 -5.25 33.86 11.83
C ALA A 463 -5.87 35.26 11.52
N ARG A 464 -5.59 35.82 10.32
CA ARG A 464 -6.14 37.13 9.92
C ARG A 464 -7.62 37.04 9.59
N ARG A 465 -8.06 35.89 9.06
CA ARG A 465 -9.47 35.67 8.67
C ARG A 465 -10.26 34.88 9.71
N GLY A 466 -9.60 34.38 10.77
CA GLY A 466 -10.23 33.55 11.80
C GLY A 466 -10.83 32.25 11.28
N ARG A 467 -10.30 31.71 10.17
CA ARG A 467 -10.76 30.47 9.53
C ARG A 467 -9.60 29.73 8.87
N GLU A 468 -9.87 28.55 8.40
CA GLU A 468 -8.93 27.87 7.52
C GLU A 468 -8.99 28.43 6.08
N SER A 469 -7.84 28.57 5.46
CA SER A 469 -7.67 28.87 4.04
C SER A 469 -7.41 27.58 3.27
N VAL A 470 -8.12 27.39 2.15
CA VAL A 470 -7.98 26.20 1.29
C VAL A 470 -7.01 26.51 0.16
N ILE A 471 -5.95 25.71 0.09
CA ILE A 471 -4.84 25.86 -0.85
C ILE A 471 -4.84 24.70 -1.83
N ALA A 472 -4.64 24.98 -3.12
CA ALA A 472 -4.34 23.96 -4.13
C ALA A 472 -2.90 24.13 -4.63
N VAL A 473 -2.11 23.06 -4.58
CA VAL A 473 -0.79 22.97 -5.22
C VAL A 473 -0.93 22.06 -6.43
N ILE A 474 -0.60 22.57 -7.61
CA ILE A 474 -0.86 21.90 -8.87
C ILE A 474 0.42 21.76 -9.67
N GLY A 475 0.79 20.53 -9.98
CA GLY A 475 1.89 20.21 -10.88
C GLY A 475 1.51 20.43 -12.34
N THR A 476 2.24 21.29 -13.03
CA THR A 476 2.02 21.55 -14.46
C THR A 476 3.34 21.73 -15.19
N ASN A 477 3.34 21.37 -16.48
CA ASN A 477 4.43 21.66 -17.41
C ASN A 477 4.01 22.74 -18.42
N ALA A 478 2.88 23.42 -18.17
CA ALA A 478 2.38 24.52 -19.00
C ALA A 478 3.34 25.72 -18.96
N THR A 479 3.30 26.52 -20.02
CA THR A 479 4.11 27.73 -20.12
C THR A 479 3.58 28.82 -19.19
N GLU A 480 4.43 29.75 -18.82
CA GLU A 480 4.10 30.87 -17.93
C GLU A 480 2.89 31.69 -18.42
N THR A 481 2.77 31.87 -19.73
CA THR A 481 1.63 32.57 -20.34
C THR A 481 0.29 31.89 -20.11
N GLU A 482 0.26 30.59 -19.84
CA GLU A 482 -0.94 29.79 -19.58
C GLU A 482 -1.31 29.76 -18.10
N HIS A 483 -0.39 30.12 -17.20
CA HIS A 483 -0.58 30.00 -15.75
C HIS A 483 -1.79 30.81 -15.25
N HIS A 484 -2.01 32.03 -15.77
CA HIS A 484 -3.16 32.83 -15.37
C HIS A 484 -4.48 32.15 -15.74
N ARG A 485 -4.57 31.59 -16.95
CA ARG A 485 -5.74 30.85 -17.43
C ARG A 485 -6.00 29.61 -16.57
N ILE A 486 -4.97 28.81 -16.30
CA ILE A 486 -5.08 27.59 -15.48
C ILE A 486 -5.62 27.93 -14.09
N ARG A 487 -5.06 28.97 -13.43
CA ARG A 487 -5.56 29.41 -12.11
C ARG A 487 -7.04 29.83 -12.15
N ALA A 488 -7.45 30.58 -13.18
CA ALA A 488 -8.84 31.02 -13.36
C ALA A 488 -9.79 29.84 -13.58
N ASP A 489 -9.41 28.91 -14.44
CA ASP A 489 -10.20 27.72 -14.78
C ASP A 489 -10.36 26.81 -13.55
N VAL A 490 -9.28 26.55 -12.80
CA VAL A 490 -9.31 25.78 -11.55
C VAL A 490 -10.22 26.44 -10.51
N ALA A 491 -10.08 27.76 -10.30
CA ALA A 491 -10.91 28.49 -9.35
C ALA A 491 -12.39 28.42 -9.72
N MET A 492 -12.70 28.51 -11.00
CA MET A 492 -14.07 28.38 -11.52
C MET A 492 -14.60 26.96 -11.34
N ALA A 493 -13.84 25.94 -11.72
CA ALA A 493 -14.24 24.52 -11.59
C ALA A 493 -14.59 24.16 -10.15
N VAL A 494 -13.70 24.52 -9.19
CA VAL A 494 -13.92 24.24 -7.76
C VAL A 494 -15.13 25.00 -7.23
N ARG A 495 -15.28 26.29 -7.57
CA ARG A 495 -16.42 27.08 -7.12
C ARG A 495 -17.74 26.54 -7.66
N THR A 496 -17.76 26.10 -8.92
CA THR A 496 -18.96 25.54 -9.54
C THR A 496 -19.35 24.19 -8.91
N ALA A 497 -18.36 23.32 -8.67
CA ALA A 497 -18.61 21.97 -8.15
C ALA A 497 -18.95 21.97 -6.65
N PHE A 498 -18.28 22.80 -5.84
CA PHE A 498 -18.35 22.71 -4.37
C PHE A 498 -18.95 23.93 -3.68
N GLY A 499 -19.15 25.04 -4.40
CA GLY A 499 -19.75 26.28 -3.86
C GLY A 499 -18.79 27.08 -2.95
N PHE A 500 -17.49 26.81 -2.98
CA PHE A 500 -16.48 27.62 -2.29
C PHE A 500 -15.32 27.96 -3.22
N SER A 501 -14.53 28.96 -2.85
CA SER A 501 -13.33 29.37 -3.60
C SER A 501 -12.08 28.90 -2.90
N LEU A 502 -11.08 28.50 -3.68
CA LEU A 502 -9.71 28.33 -3.19
C LEU A 502 -9.14 29.69 -2.77
N ASP A 503 -8.42 29.72 -1.66
CA ASP A 503 -7.78 30.93 -1.16
C ASP A 503 -6.44 31.20 -1.84
N ASP A 504 -5.76 30.12 -2.29
CA ASP A 504 -4.54 30.19 -3.10
C ASP A 504 -4.44 29.02 -4.07
N ILE A 505 -3.82 29.27 -5.23
CA ILE A 505 -3.54 28.25 -6.27
C ILE A 505 -2.08 28.40 -6.68
N VAL A 506 -1.25 27.45 -6.23
CA VAL A 506 0.18 27.43 -6.47
C VAL A 506 0.48 26.45 -7.60
N LEU A 507 1.04 26.95 -8.70
CA LEU A 507 1.50 26.13 -9.81
C LEU A 507 2.99 25.80 -9.59
N VAL A 508 3.35 24.54 -9.70
CA VAL A 508 4.71 24.02 -9.54
C VAL A 508 5.04 23.08 -10.69
N PRO A 509 6.34 22.82 -11.01
CA PRO A 509 6.71 21.72 -11.89
C PRO A 509 6.13 20.39 -11.37
N THR A 510 5.73 19.49 -12.26
CA THR A 510 5.13 18.19 -11.86
C THR A 510 6.03 17.36 -10.95
N SER A 511 7.35 17.50 -11.07
CA SER A 511 8.36 16.86 -10.22
C SER A 511 8.37 17.34 -8.76
N GLU A 512 7.79 18.52 -8.48
CA GLU A 512 7.71 19.11 -7.13
C GLU A 512 6.53 18.59 -6.31
N ILE A 513 5.59 17.87 -6.92
CA ILE A 513 4.45 17.26 -6.23
C ILE A 513 4.97 16.14 -5.30
N PRO A 514 4.87 16.30 -3.98
CA PRO A 514 5.44 15.33 -3.04
C PRO A 514 4.66 14.02 -3.05
N ARG A 515 5.40 12.92 -3.19
CA ARG A 515 4.86 11.56 -3.20
C ARG A 515 5.63 10.66 -2.25
N THR A 516 4.95 9.65 -1.73
CA THR A 516 5.60 8.55 -1.00
C THR A 516 6.43 7.69 -1.97
N THR A 517 7.27 6.82 -1.42
CA THR A 517 7.99 5.80 -2.18
C THR A 517 7.07 4.82 -2.93
N SER A 518 5.80 4.75 -2.54
CA SER A 518 4.75 3.98 -3.22
C SER A 518 3.92 4.82 -4.22
N GLY A 519 4.29 6.09 -4.45
CA GLY A 519 3.64 6.99 -5.41
C GLY A 519 2.44 7.78 -4.86
N LYS A 520 2.02 7.58 -3.60
CA LYS A 520 0.89 8.28 -2.99
C LYS A 520 1.20 9.76 -2.75
N LEU A 521 0.21 10.64 -2.92
CA LEU A 521 0.32 12.06 -2.63
C LEU A 521 0.56 12.32 -1.13
N GLN A 522 1.53 13.18 -0.82
CA GLN A 522 1.90 13.56 0.55
C GLN A 522 1.37 14.95 0.90
N ARG A 523 0.07 15.07 1.25
CA ARG A 523 -0.59 16.35 1.56
C ARG A 523 0.07 17.09 2.72
N LEU A 524 0.47 16.37 3.76
CA LEU A 524 1.15 16.98 4.91
C LEU A 524 2.48 17.62 4.51
N GLN A 525 3.26 16.95 3.67
CA GLN A 525 4.53 17.48 3.16
C GLN A 525 4.31 18.68 2.25
N ALA A 526 3.31 18.63 1.36
CA ALA A 526 2.93 19.78 0.53
C ALA A 526 2.55 20.98 1.40
N ARG A 527 1.71 20.76 2.43
CA ARG A 527 1.32 21.78 3.40
C ARG A 527 2.53 22.37 4.15
N GLN A 528 3.46 21.54 4.60
CA GLN A 528 4.70 22.00 5.28
C GLN A 528 5.57 22.84 4.34
N ARG A 529 5.77 22.39 3.09
CA ARG A 529 6.52 23.16 2.08
C ARG A 529 5.86 24.50 1.77
N TYR A 530 4.53 24.53 1.68
CA TYR A 530 3.77 25.76 1.47
C TYR A 530 3.97 26.75 2.63
N LEU A 531 3.78 26.30 3.87
CA LEU A 531 3.95 27.13 5.07
C LEU A 531 5.40 27.63 5.23
N GLY A 532 6.39 26.78 4.91
CA GLY A 532 7.82 27.12 4.94
C GLY A 532 8.29 27.96 3.75
N ARG A 533 7.43 28.28 2.77
CA ARG A 533 7.78 28.94 1.51
C ARG A 533 8.87 28.18 0.70
N HIS A 534 8.89 26.86 0.81
CA HIS A 534 9.84 25.98 0.13
C HIS A 534 9.27 25.34 -1.16
N LEU A 535 8.13 25.82 -1.67
CA LEU A 535 7.64 25.45 -2.98
C LEU A 535 8.33 26.33 -4.02
N HIS A 536 9.04 25.72 -4.95
CA HIS A 536 9.52 26.43 -6.14
C HIS A 536 8.30 26.71 -7.02
N VAL A 537 7.71 27.89 -6.82
CA VAL A 537 6.60 28.37 -7.66
C VAL A 537 7.14 28.42 -9.08
N ALA A 538 6.45 27.80 -10.02
CA ALA A 538 6.73 27.97 -11.43
C ALA A 538 6.71 29.48 -11.72
N ALA A 539 7.80 30.02 -12.28
CA ALA A 539 8.09 31.45 -12.39
C ALA A 539 6.83 32.23 -12.77
N THR A 540 6.59 33.34 -12.07
CA THR A 540 5.43 34.24 -12.29
C THR A 540 5.60 35.03 -13.57
#